data_7596941ae0108fb126d6163b4491f94d
#
_entry.id   7596941ae0108fb126d6163b4491f94d
#
_cell.length_a   1.000
_cell.length_b   1.000
_cell.length_c   1.000
_cell.angle_alpha   90.00
_cell.angle_beta   90.00
_cell.angle_gamma   90.00
#
_symmetry.space_group_name_H-M   'P 1'
#
loop_
_entity.id
_entity.type
_entity.pdbx_description
1 polymer ?
#
loop_
_entity_poly.entity_id
_entity_poly.type
_entity_poly.pdbx_seq_one_letter_code
_entity_poly.pdbx_strand_id
1 'polypeptide(L)'
;MRRAHSAALVAIALSFPIACSLHSLDYLGAGGSEDPGAGGADGTGATSGKATGGNGANVNGGNGAQSGASAQAGTGANSGTGATNATGGSEADGGAGGAPEVPNCDDDLQTVDETDLDCGGRTCEPCPADGRCITGTDCQSGICTNQICQAPTCTDIAVNGEETDMNCGGKCPACALGQHCKVNADCSTKACVEGVCESTVCEDGVLQDGCPLLVDNTPYSLSPGHALTRCIDDNGQSVTEGNAMVLWTCKQELHHTFWAIAQADGYFAFRSALSAKCLQVRAASTAENAVIEQSTCDHAPEQLWKPSRVDSSVMQLTNKLSGLLLDVAGANVDADGQAISQGKVGSSADTTWRLQKRSGAAYITLSPSDSMSLRIRHEAALITLEADDTPSAQWKIVPGLSDIQFVSFQSRDEPGRHLRHTGFRIWADTNDGSSQFKKDATFHLANPLNGTGALKKSLESQNYLGYFMQHTGSTISLTALVDDAAYRAAATWLIAPR
;
A
#
# COMPACT_ATOMS: atom_id res chain seq x y z
N MET A 1 -63.86 47.64 4.17
CA MET A 1 -64.23 47.15 5.52
C MET A 1 -63.18 46.03 5.87
N ARG A 2 -62.22 46.39 6.72
CA ARG A 2 -61.91 45.86 8.07
C ARG A 2 -61.81 44.32 8.12
N ARG A 3 -60.77 43.70 8.53
CA ARG A 3 -59.96 43.91 9.76
C ARG A 3 -58.58 43.25 9.61
N ALA A 4 -57.57 43.92 10.13
CA ALA A 4 -56.23 43.36 10.45
C ALA A 4 -56.34 42.52 11.73
N HIS A 5 -55.60 41.44 11.78
CA HIS A 5 -55.23 40.74 13.01
C HIS A 5 -53.73 40.67 13.13
N SER A 6 -53.21 41.48 14.02
CA SER A 6 -51.83 41.35 14.55
C SER A 6 -51.74 40.11 15.43
N ALA A 7 -50.78 39.29 15.21
CA ALA A 7 -50.32 38.26 16.14
C ALA A 7 -48.95 38.66 16.67
N ALA A 8 -48.87 38.86 17.97
CA ALA A 8 -47.70 39.24 18.72
C ALA A 8 -46.74 38.04 18.84
N LEU A 9 -45.48 38.24 18.46
CA LEU A 9 -44.37 37.34 18.80
C LEU A 9 -43.97 37.55 20.26
N VAL A 10 -44.17 36.53 21.09
CA VAL A 10 -43.58 36.43 22.42
C VAL A 10 -42.23 35.79 22.27
N ALA A 11 -41.16 36.57 22.44
CA ALA A 11 -39.79 36.07 22.54
C ALA A 11 -39.55 35.61 24.00
N ILE A 12 -39.42 34.31 24.20
CA ILE A 12 -38.95 33.77 25.47
C ILE A 12 -37.43 33.69 25.39
N ALA A 13 -36.76 34.61 26.06
CA ALA A 13 -35.31 34.54 26.32
C ALA A 13 -35.06 33.57 27.46
N LEU A 14 -34.55 32.40 27.16
CA LEU A 14 -33.99 31.47 28.15
C LEU A 14 -32.53 31.83 28.34
N SER A 15 -32.25 32.52 29.41
CA SER A 15 -30.90 32.77 29.93
C SER A 15 -30.42 31.51 30.67
N PHE A 16 -29.46 30.79 30.09
CA PHE A 16 -28.68 29.82 30.84
C PHE A 16 -27.44 30.50 31.40
N PRO A 17 -27.15 30.36 32.67
CA PRO A 17 -25.90 30.83 33.23
C PRO A 17 -24.77 29.87 32.82
N ILE A 18 -23.79 30.41 32.13
CA ILE A 18 -22.49 29.74 31.90
C ILE A 18 -21.77 29.76 33.24
N ALA A 19 -21.79 28.64 33.95
CA ALA A 19 -20.89 28.40 35.07
C ALA A 19 -19.51 28.04 34.55
N CYS A 20 -18.63 29.04 34.44
CA CYS A 20 -17.18 28.78 34.40
C CYS A 20 -16.75 28.23 35.76
N SER A 21 -16.54 26.93 35.85
CA SER A 21 -15.77 26.38 36.98
C SER A 21 -14.30 26.50 36.64
N LEU A 22 -13.71 27.58 37.15
CA LEU A 22 -12.25 27.66 37.38
C LEU A 22 -11.89 26.59 38.41
N HIS A 23 -11.25 25.51 37.94
CA HIS A 23 -10.53 24.61 38.84
C HIS A 23 -9.25 25.35 39.24
N SER A 24 -9.21 25.72 40.50
CA SER A 24 -8.08 26.36 41.18
C SER A 24 -6.84 25.45 41.09
N LEU A 25 -5.76 26.08 40.67
CA LEU A 25 -4.40 25.60 40.84
C LEU A 25 -4.03 25.68 42.33
N ASP A 26 -4.27 24.60 43.07
CA ASP A 26 -3.72 24.41 44.43
C ASP A 26 -3.21 22.99 44.55
N TYR A 27 -2.01 22.74 44.02
CA TYR A 27 -1.19 21.64 44.42
C TYR A 27 0.31 22.02 44.27
N LEU A 28 0.73 22.94 45.14
CA LEU A 28 2.14 23.14 45.53
C LEU A 28 2.18 23.25 47.04
N GLY A 29 2.60 22.20 47.69
CA GLY A 29 2.85 22.24 49.12
C GLY A 29 3.53 20.98 49.66
N ALA A 30 4.82 21.16 49.92
CA ALA A 30 5.62 20.53 50.96
C ALA A 30 5.78 19.00 50.95
N GLY A 31 6.95 18.43 50.73
CA GLY A 31 8.06 18.50 51.68
C GLY A 31 8.19 17.13 52.33
N GLY A 32 9.29 16.45 52.13
CA GLY A 32 9.61 15.19 52.80
C GLY A 32 10.96 14.67 52.31
N SER A 33 12.00 15.21 52.93
CA SER A 33 13.36 14.67 52.91
C SER A 33 13.39 13.35 53.65
N GLU A 34 14.06 12.33 53.14
CA GLU A 34 14.82 11.36 53.92
C GLU A 34 15.76 10.58 52.97
N ASP A 35 17.04 10.92 53.06
CA ASP A 35 18.22 10.09 52.88
C ASP A 35 18.60 9.65 54.32
N PRO A 36 19.36 8.63 54.68
CA PRO A 36 20.50 8.04 53.99
C PRO A 36 20.67 6.52 54.18
N GLY A 37 21.61 5.95 53.44
CA GLY A 37 22.11 4.60 53.72
C GLY A 37 23.34 4.23 52.91
N ALA A 38 24.44 4.56 53.46
CA ALA A 38 25.77 4.26 52.95
C ALA A 38 26.18 2.79 53.21
N GLY A 39 27.16 2.31 52.45
CA GLY A 39 28.01 1.14 52.69
C GLY A 39 28.13 0.30 51.43
N GLY A 40 29.25 0.06 50.90
CA GLY A 40 30.65 -0.07 51.26
C GLY A 40 31.26 -0.97 50.21
N ALA A 41 32.26 -0.48 49.60
CA ALA A 41 33.65 -0.86 49.44
C ALA A 41 33.99 -2.30 48.94
N ASP A 42 34.96 -2.23 48.01
CA ASP A 42 36.14 -3.09 47.79
C ASP A 42 36.05 -4.28 46.84
N GLY A 43 37.02 -4.24 45.90
CA GLY A 43 37.50 -5.42 45.21
C GLY A 43 38.18 -5.20 43.88
N THR A 44 39.29 -4.49 43.89
CA THR A 44 40.54 -4.65 43.09
C THR A 44 40.67 -5.86 42.17
N GLY A 45 41.19 -5.64 40.95
CA GLY A 45 41.83 -6.70 40.18
C GLY A 45 42.13 -6.30 38.75
N ALA A 46 43.32 -5.67 38.54
CA ALA A 46 43.96 -5.47 37.27
C ALA A 46 44.35 -6.80 36.58
N THR A 47 44.38 -6.87 35.26
CA THR A 47 45.62 -7.03 34.50
C THR A 47 45.37 -7.05 33.01
N SER A 48 46.02 -6.21 32.34
CA SER A 48 46.68 -6.17 31.04
C SER A 48 46.88 -7.49 30.30
N GLY A 49 46.61 -7.49 29.00
CA GLY A 49 47.08 -8.51 28.04
C GLY A 49 47.08 -7.96 26.64
N LYS A 50 48.21 -7.40 26.26
CA LYS A 50 48.59 -6.92 24.92
C LYS A 50 49.29 -8.07 24.15
N ALA A 51 48.89 -8.34 22.95
CA ALA A 51 49.70 -9.04 21.93
C ALA A 51 49.10 -8.71 20.55
N THR A 52 49.67 -7.89 19.83
CA THR A 52 50.60 -7.86 18.72
C THR A 52 50.59 -9.05 17.79
N GLY A 53 50.33 -8.75 16.51
CA GLY A 53 51.16 -9.20 15.41
C GLY A 53 50.63 -10.28 14.53
N GLY A 54 50.66 -10.01 13.24
CA GLY A 54 50.72 -11.05 12.23
C GLY A 54 50.22 -10.63 10.85
N ASN A 55 51.10 -10.02 10.09
CA ASN A 55 51.06 -9.83 8.63
C ASN A 55 51.01 -11.13 7.82
N GLY A 56 50.48 -11.03 6.60
CA GLY A 56 50.73 -11.96 5.53
C GLY A 56 49.69 -11.84 4.43
N ALA A 57 49.88 -10.96 3.45
CA ALA A 57 50.41 -11.17 2.11
C ALA A 57 49.47 -11.99 1.22
N ASN A 58 48.75 -11.36 0.30
CA ASN A 58 49.04 -11.06 -1.10
C ASN A 58 49.35 -12.32 -1.94
N VAL A 59 48.58 -12.57 -2.98
CA VAL A 59 48.89 -12.84 -4.39
C VAL A 59 47.58 -12.90 -5.17
N ASN A 60 47.31 -12.01 -6.04
CA ASN A 60 47.63 -11.84 -7.44
C ASN A 60 47.16 -12.93 -8.40
N GLY A 61 46.49 -12.50 -9.41
CA GLY A 61 46.42 -13.08 -10.74
C GLY A 61 45.03 -13.60 -11.12
N GLY A 62 44.41 -13.24 -12.14
CA GLY A 62 44.71 -12.47 -13.32
C GLY A 62 43.58 -12.64 -14.31
N ASN A 63 43.32 -11.62 -14.99
CA ASN A 63 42.89 -11.39 -16.35
C ASN A 63 42.19 -12.49 -17.18
N GLY A 64 41.20 -11.96 -17.91
CA GLY A 64 40.80 -12.39 -19.24
C GLY A 64 39.31 -12.09 -19.47
N ALA A 65 38.94 -10.95 -19.88
CA ALA A 65 38.88 -10.34 -21.21
C ALA A 65 37.98 -11.10 -22.20
N GLN A 66 36.95 -10.38 -22.50
CA GLN A 66 36.49 -9.93 -23.80
C GLN A 66 35.65 -10.81 -24.68
N SER A 67 34.58 -10.22 -25.00
CA SER A 67 33.97 -9.86 -26.31
C SER A 67 33.28 -11.02 -27.01
N GLY A 68 32.14 -10.85 -27.54
CA GLY A 68 31.49 -9.77 -28.22
C GLY A 68 30.63 -10.31 -29.32
N ALA A 69 29.72 -9.52 -29.72
CA ALA A 69 29.13 -9.47 -31.04
C ALA A 69 27.87 -10.27 -31.37
N SER A 70 26.83 -9.49 -31.41
CA SER A 70 25.67 -9.44 -32.31
C SER A 70 25.92 -9.90 -33.76
N ALA A 71 24.92 -10.56 -34.35
CA ALA A 71 24.52 -10.44 -35.77
C ALA A 71 23.10 -11.01 -35.90
N GLN A 72 22.13 -10.25 -36.06
CA GLN A 72 21.48 -9.64 -37.23
C GLN A 72 20.88 -10.63 -38.23
N ALA A 73 19.61 -10.38 -38.48
CA ALA A 73 18.65 -10.92 -39.38
C ALA A 73 19.15 -11.10 -40.85
N GLY A 74 18.58 -12.12 -41.50
CA GLY A 74 18.63 -12.28 -42.96
C GLY A 74 17.36 -12.91 -43.49
N THR A 75 16.48 -12.09 -43.96
CA THR A 75 15.36 -12.43 -44.84
C THR A 75 15.88 -12.86 -46.23
N GLY A 76 15.23 -13.85 -46.84
CA GLY A 76 15.51 -14.20 -48.21
C GLY A 76 14.54 -15.23 -48.76
N ALA A 77 13.41 -14.76 -49.29
CA ALA A 77 12.61 -15.51 -50.26
C ALA A 77 13.36 -15.59 -51.59
N ASN A 78 13.33 -16.70 -52.27
CA ASN A 78 13.16 -16.68 -53.71
C ASN A 78 12.62 -17.98 -54.33
N SER A 79 11.55 -17.80 -55.05
CA SER A 79 10.96 -18.71 -56.00
C SER A 79 11.83 -18.89 -57.22
N GLY A 80 11.87 -20.08 -57.83
CA GLY A 80 12.49 -20.34 -59.11
C GLY A 80 11.99 -21.62 -59.71
N THR A 81 11.03 -21.46 -60.60
CA THR A 81 10.54 -22.42 -61.60
C THR A 81 11.62 -22.76 -62.63
N GLY A 82 11.66 -23.99 -63.11
CA GLY A 82 12.41 -24.33 -64.31
C GLY A 82 12.35 -25.81 -64.69
N ALA A 83 11.44 -26.14 -65.59
CA ALA A 83 11.41 -27.40 -66.32
C ALA A 83 12.56 -27.46 -67.35
N THR A 84 13.09 -28.65 -67.67
CA THR A 84 13.18 -29.14 -69.04
C THR A 84 13.74 -30.56 -69.08
N ASN A 85 13.10 -31.35 -69.92
CA ASN A 85 13.41 -32.63 -70.51
C ASN A 85 14.87 -32.93 -70.86
N ALA A 86 15.25 -34.16 -70.72
CA ALA A 86 15.86 -34.94 -71.85
C ALA A 86 15.87 -36.44 -71.60
N THR A 87 15.39 -37.14 -72.59
CA THR A 87 15.30 -38.52 -72.91
C THR A 87 16.65 -39.29 -72.92
N GLY A 88 16.57 -40.58 -72.63
CA GLY A 88 17.46 -41.53 -73.30
C GLY A 88 17.96 -42.70 -72.49
N GLY A 89 17.34 -43.87 -72.64
CA GLY A 89 17.97 -45.10 -73.04
C GLY A 89 18.44 -46.10 -71.99
N SER A 90 17.78 -47.27 -72.11
CA SER A 90 18.29 -48.67 -72.04
C SER A 90 18.51 -49.33 -70.70
N GLU A 91 17.61 -50.21 -70.43
CA GLU A 91 17.67 -51.60 -69.93
C GLU A 91 18.96 -52.09 -69.24
N ALA A 92 18.80 -52.44 -67.95
CA ALA A 92 19.35 -53.66 -67.41
C ALA A 92 18.56 -54.08 -66.16
N ASP A 93 17.97 -55.27 -66.30
CA ASP A 93 17.32 -56.11 -65.33
C ASP A 93 18.14 -56.30 -64.03
N GLY A 94 17.49 -56.28 -62.88
CA GLY A 94 18.09 -56.66 -61.63
C GLY A 94 17.41 -56.17 -60.35
N GLY A 95 16.46 -56.91 -59.82
CA GLY A 95 16.15 -56.90 -58.41
C GLY A 95 15.08 -55.94 -57.97
N ALA A 96 13.89 -56.40 -57.70
CA ALA A 96 12.82 -55.73 -57.01
C ALA A 96 13.27 -55.37 -55.58
N GLY A 97 13.82 -54.18 -55.46
CA GLY A 97 13.84 -53.44 -54.19
C GLY A 97 12.55 -52.61 -54.22
N GLY A 98 11.60 -52.98 -53.40
CA GLY A 98 10.37 -52.17 -53.23
C GLY A 98 10.75 -50.74 -52.98
N ALA A 99 10.13 -49.80 -53.72
CA ALA A 99 10.15 -48.39 -53.37
C ALA A 99 9.77 -48.30 -51.86
N PRO A 100 10.38 -47.43 -51.07
CA PRO A 100 9.89 -47.18 -49.73
C PRO A 100 8.42 -46.84 -49.89
N GLU A 101 7.56 -47.68 -49.35
CA GLU A 101 6.14 -47.40 -49.26
C GLU A 101 6.04 -46.11 -48.46
N VAL A 102 5.45 -45.08 -49.04
CA VAL A 102 5.08 -43.86 -48.32
C VAL A 102 4.05 -44.33 -47.32
N PRO A 103 4.26 -44.17 -46.03
CA PRO A 103 3.30 -44.57 -45.01
C PRO A 103 1.95 -43.93 -45.34
N ASN A 104 0.93 -44.74 -45.56
CA ASN A 104 -0.46 -44.27 -45.75
C ASN A 104 -1.15 -44.40 -44.41
N CYS A 105 -1.24 -43.31 -43.67
CA CYS A 105 -1.83 -43.24 -42.35
C CYS A 105 -3.40 -43.22 -42.35
N ASP A 106 -4.03 -43.52 -43.49
CA ASP A 106 -5.50 -43.50 -43.64
C ASP A 106 -5.97 -44.71 -44.52
N ASP A 107 -5.43 -45.91 -44.28
CA ASP A 107 -5.72 -47.08 -45.13
C ASP A 107 -6.41 -48.24 -44.43
N ASP A 108 -6.86 -48.01 -43.17
CA ASP A 108 -7.49 -49.02 -42.31
C ASP A 108 -6.61 -50.24 -42.06
N LEU A 109 -5.29 -50.14 -42.19
CA LEU A 109 -4.30 -51.22 -41.94
C LEU A 109 -3.21 -50.72 -41.01
N GLN A 110 -2.89 -51.46 -39.97
CA GLN A 110 -1.74 -51.13 -39.13
C GLN A 110 -0.44 -51.53 -39.85
N THR A 111 0.36 -50.56 -40.29
CA THR A 111 1.63 -50.76 -40.95
C THR A 111 2.81 -50.78 -39.97
N VAL A 112 4.05 -51.06 -40.44
CA VAL A 112 5.25 -51.15 -39.58
C VAL A 112 5.67 -49.82 -38.98
N ASP A 113 5.20 -48.69 -39.55
CA ASP A 113 5.52 -47.34 -39.08
C ASP A 113 4.46 -46.77 -38.14
N GLU A 114 3.42 -47.50 -37.83
CA GLU A 114 2.32 -47.13 -36.96
C GLU A 114 2.30 -47.92 -35.65
N THR A 115 1.84 -47.29 -34.58
CA THR A 115 1.70 -47.93 -33.27
C THR A 115 0.32 -48.48 -33.05
N ASP A 116 -0.68 -47.93 -33.72
CA ASP A 116 -2.05 -48.42 -33.80
C ASP A 116 -2.59 -48.20 -35.21
N LEU A 117 -3.83 -48.59 -35.49
CA LEU A 117 -4.50 -48.43 -36.76
C LEU A 117 -4.54 -46.97 -37.18
N ASP A 118 -3.95 -46.63 -38.31
CA ASP A 118 -3.87 -45.30 -38.91
C ASP A 118 -3.32 -44.17 -37.98
N CYS A 119 -2.55 -44.55 -36.94
CA CYS A 119 -2.00 -43.50 -36.05
C CYS A 119 -0.71 -43.90 -35.34
N GLY A 120 0.01 -42.89 -34.81
CA GLY A 120 1.21 -43.07 -34.05
C GLY A 120 2.45 -43.36 -34.88
N GLY A 121 3.52 -43.72 -34.24
CA GLY A 121 4.82 -43.97 -34.88
C GLY A 121 5.52 -42.66 -35.28
N ARG A 122 6.34 -42.75 -36.36
CA ARG A 122 7.21 -41.63 -36.75
C ARG A 122 6.58 -40.70 -37.79
N THR A 123 5.62 -41.19 -38.52
CA THR A 123 5.10 -40.54 -39.72
C THR A 123 3.60 -40.21 -39.66
N CYS A 124 2.86 -40.97 -38.84
CA CYS A 124 1.41 -40.74 -38.69
C CYS A 124 1.09 -39.82 -37.52
N GLU A 125 -0.15 -39.23 -37.55
CA GLU A 125 -0.62 -38.41 -36.45
C GLU A 125 -0.68 -39.20 -35.14
N PRO A 126 -0.43 -38.56 -33.98
CA PRO A 126 -0.52 -39.25 -32.71
C PRO A 126 -1.92 -39.85 -32.44
N CYS A 127 -1.92 -41.05 -31.86
CA CYS A 127 -3.15 -41.78 -31.53
C CYS A 127 -3.98 -41.08 -30.46
N PRO A 128 -5.31 -41.18 -30.52
CA PRO A 128 -6.21 -40.73 -29.48
C PRO A 128 -6.05 -41.55 -28.19
N ALA A 129 -6.75 -41.14 -27.13
CA ALA A 129 -6.80 -41.94 -25.90
C ALA A 129 -7.30 -43.36 -26.20
N ASP A 130 -6.74 -44.32 -25.48
CA ASP A 130 -6.98 -45.76 -25.64
C ASP A 130 -6.30 -46.41 -26.87
N GLY A 131 -5.70 -45.63 -27.79
CA GLY A 131 -4.85 -46.15 -28.87
C GLY A 131 -3.54 -46.75 -28.34
N ARG A 132 -2.96 -47.64 -29.13
CA ARG A 132 -1.67 -48.27 -28.77
C ARG A 132 -0.51 -47.32 -28.99
N CYS A 133 0.52 -47.44 -28.14
CA CYS A 133 1.71 -46.59 -28.22
C CYS A 133 2.96 -47.32 -27.76
N ILE A 134 4.12 -46.86 -28.19
CA ILE A 134 5.44 -47.29 -27.73
C ILE A 134 6.03 -46.17 -26.89
N THR A 135 5.85 -44.94 -27.29
CA THR A 135 6.35 -43.72 -26.63
C THR A 135 5.26 -42.71 -26.44
N GLY A 136 5.49 -41.68 -25.60
CA GLY A 136 4.52 -40.59 -25.41
C GLY A 136 4.24 -39.79 -26.69
N THR A 137 5.18 -39.75 -27.63
CA THR A 137 5.02 -39.04 -28.92
C THR A 137 3.99 -39.71 -29.84
N ASP A 138 3.67 -40.97 -29.59
CA ASP A 138 2.66 -41.66 -30.33
C ASP A 138 1.25 -41.31 -29.89
N CYS A 139 1.08 -40.52 -28.81
CA CYS A 139 -0.20 -40.17 -28.23
C CYS A 139 -0.50 -38.68 -28.36
N GLN A 140 -1.74 -38.28 -28.66
CA GLN A 140 -2.21 -36.90 -28.66
C GLN A 140 -2.04 -36.23 -27.30
N SER A 141 -2.11 -36.99 -26.22
CA SER A 141 -1.86 -36.51 -24.87
C SER A 141 -0.39 -36.39 -24.49
N GLY A 142 0.52 -36.96 -25.27
CA GLY A 142 1.92 -37.10 -24.93
C GLY A 142 2.21 -38.15 -23.86
N ILE A 143 1.24 -38.97 -23.46
CA ILE A 143 1.38 -39.95 -22.37
C ILE A 143 1.02 -41.35 -22.82
N CYS A 144 2.05 -42.21 -22.83
CA CYS A 144 1.93 -43.65 -23.10
C CYS A 144 2.20 -44.43 -21.81
N THR A 145 1.20 -45.12 -21.28
CA THR A 145 1.33 -45.96 -20.10
C THR A 145 0.84 -47.39 -20.40
N ASN A 146 1.65 -48.38 -20.12
CA ASN A 146 1.34 -49.78 -20.42
C ASN A 146 1.00 -50.00 -21.91
N GLN A 147 1.67 -49.30 -22.82
CA GLN A 147 1.47 -49.35 -24.27
C GLN A 147 0.08 -48.86 -24.72
N ILE A 148 -0.58 -48.03 -23.93
CA ILE A 148 -1.86 -47.42 -24.22
C ILE A 148 -1.76 -45.91 -23.98
N CYS A 149 -2.27 -45.11 -24.93
CA CYS A 149 -2.37 -43.65 -24.82
C CYS A 149 -3.38 -43.31 -23.74
N GLN A 150 -2.97 -42.46 -22.79
CA GLN A 150 -3.82 -41.99 -21.71
C GLN A 150 -4.59 -40.73 -22.14
N ALA A 151 -5.78 -40.55 -21.61
CA ALA A 151 -6.50 -39.28 -21.74
C ALA A 151 -5.78 -38.19 -20.97
N PRO A 152 -5.81 -36.90 -21.44
CA PRO A 152 -5.25 -35.76 -20.70
C PRO A 152 -5.88 -35.61 -19.32
N THR A 153 -5.04 -35.36 -18.29
CA THR A 153 -5.51 -35.10 -16.92
C THR A 153 -4.75 -33.91 -16.34
N CYS A 154 -5.34 -33.24 -15.35
CA CYS A 154 -4.70 -32.12 -14.66
C CYS A 154 -3.63 -32.57 -13.63
N THR A 155 -3.16 -33.81 -13.68
CA THR A 155 -2.20 -34.37 -12.70
C THR A 155 -1.21 -35.30 -13.34
N ASP A 156 -0.95 -35.13 -14.63
CA ASP A 156 0.01 -35.93 -15.37
C ASP A 156 1.36 -35.21 -15.57
N ILE A 157 2.21 -35.69 -16.45
CA ILE A 157 3.58 -35.17 -16.64
C ILE A 157 3.76 -34.42 -17.97
N ALA A 158 2.68 -34.07 -18.64
CA ALA A 158 2.71 -33.38 -19.93
C ALA A 158 1.78 -32.18 -19.91
N VAL A 159 2.11 -31.15 -20.69
CA VAL A 159 1.17 -30.05 -20.97
C VAL A 159 0.28 -30.52 -22.13
N ASN A 160 -0.96 -30.85 -21.84
CA ASN A 160 -1.87 -31.44 -22.82
C ASN A 160 -3.32 -31.00 -22.59
N GLY A 161 -4.22 -31.48 -23.45
CA GLY A 161 -5.63 -31.10 -23.36
C GLY A 161 -5.85 -29.61 -23.47
N GLU A 162 -6.49 -29.01 -22.49
CA GLU A 162 -6.75 -27.57 -22.41
C GLU A 162 -5.79 -26.81 -21.47
N GLU A 163 -4.78 -27.46 -20.96
CA GLU A 163 -3.79 -26.85 -20.08
C GLU A 163 -3.02 -25.72 -20.76
N THR A 164 -2.63 -24.73 -19.97
CA THR A 164 -1.75 -23.64 -20.42
C THR A 164 -0.33 -23.80 -19.92
N ASP A 165 -0.16 -24.55 -18.83
CA ASP A 165 1.12 -25.02 -18.28
C ASP A 165 0.88 -26.38 -17.59
N MET A 166 1.95 -27.04 -17.16
CA MET A 166 1.88 -28.37 -16.57
C MET A 166 0.86 -28.44 -15.41
N ASN A 167 -0.18 -29.25 -15.58
CA ASN A 167 -1.24 -29.48 -14.61
C ASN A 167 -2.05 -28.24 -14.20
N CYS A 168 -2.07 -27.18 -15.02
CA CYS A 168 -2.81 -25.99 -14.67
C CYS A 168 -3.32 -25.18 -15.89
N GLY A 169 -4.27 -24.28 -15.64
CA GLY A 169 -4.90 -23.44 -16.67
C GLY A 169 -5.98 -24.14 -17.46
N GLY A 170 -6.72 -23.44 -18.30
CA GLY A 170 -7.85 -23.95 -19.04
C GLY A 170 -8.96 -24.51 -18.15
N LYS A 171 -9.21 -25.83 -18.24
CA LYS A 171 -10.15 -26.55 -17.37
C LYS A 171 -9.51 -27.09 -16.08
N CYS A 172 -8.19 -27.05 -16.00
CA CYS A 172 -7.44 -27.45 -14.83
C CYS A 172 -7.40 -26.37 -13.75
N PRO A 173 -6.90 -26.64 -12.53
CA PRO A 173 -6.70 -25.60 -11.52
C PRO A 173 -5.88 -24.43 -12.06
N ALA A 174 -6.12 -23.23 -11.51
CA ALA A 174 -5.40 -22.04 -11.95
C ALA A 174 -3.89 -22.15 -11.70
N CYS A 175 -3.10 -21.69 -12.65
CA CYS A 175 -1.63 -21.70 -12.64
C CYS A 175 -1.07 -20.77 -11.55
N ALA A 176 0.07 -21.13 -10.99
CA ALA A 176 0.79 -20.32 -10.04
C ALA A 176 1.57 -19.19 -10.75
N LEU A 177 2.10 -18.25 -9.96
CA LEU A 177 2.95 -17.18 -10.45
C LEU A 177 4.12 -17.73 -11.28
N GLY A 178 4.38 -17.13 -12.45
CA GLY A 178 5.46 -17.52 -13.35
C GLY A 178 5.13 -18.64 -14.33
N GLN A 179 3.98 -19.31 -14.22
CA GLN A 179 3.52 -20.33 -15.16
C GLN A 179 2.80 -19.71 -16.37
N HIS A 180 2.73 -20.46 -17.46
CA HIS A 180 2.10 -19.97 -18.70
C HIS A 180 0.58 -19.91 -18.60
N CYS A 181 0.00 -18.96 -19.33
CA CYS A 181 -1.43 -18.72 -19.39
C CYS A 181 -1.85 -18.22 -20.77
N LYS A 182 -3.13 -18.34 -21.09
CA LYS A 182 -3.75 -17.78 -22.30
C LYS A 182 -4.71 -16.64 -21.95
N VAL A 183 -5.38 -16.75 -20.80
CA VAL A 183 -6.33 -15.77 -20.31
C VAL A 183 -6.13 -15.53 -18.80
N ASN A 184 -6.62 -14.43 -18.28
CA ASN A 184 -6.52 -14.09 -16.85
C ASN A 184 -7.11 -15.18 -15.92
N ALA A 185 -8.13 -15.91 -16.39
CA ALA A 185 -8.76 -16.98 -15.63
C ALA A 185 -7.82 -18.17 -15.36
N ASP A 186 -6.83 -18.37 -16.22
CA ASP A 186 -5.83 -19.45 -16.08
C ASP A 186 -4.91 -19.24 -14.89
N CYS A 187 -4.80 -18.02 -14.37
CA CYS A 187 -3.89 -17.67 -13.28
C CYS A 187 -4.59 -17.61 -11.93
N SER A 188 -3.93 -18.13 -10.89
CA SER A 188 -4.36 -17.93 -9.50
C SER A 188 -4.36 -16.45 -9.09
N THR A 189 -3.49 -15.66 -9.71
CA THR A 189 -3.37 -14.22 -9.55
C THR A 189 -4.39 -13.42 -10.37
N LYS A 190 -5.12 -14.07 -11.28
CA LYS A 190 -6.03 -13.44 -12.27
C LYS A 190 -5.32 -12.41 -13.18
N ALA A 191 -4.02 -12.53 -13.37
CA ALA A 191 -3.24 -11.69 -14.27
C ALA A 191 -2.40 -12.54 -15.21
N CYS A 192 -2.79 -12.59 -16.47
CA CYS A 192 -2.03 -13.18 -17.57
C CYS A 192 -1.44 -12.05 -18.40
N VAL A 193 -0.13 -11.80 -18.27
CA VAL A 193 0.59 -10.74 -18.96
C VAL A 193 1.62 -11.38 -19.87
N GLU A 194 1.56 -11.06 -21.16
CA GLU A 194 2.46 -11.63 -22.17
C GLU A 194 2.56 -13.17 -22.14
N GLY A 195 1.46 -13.85 -21.77
CA GLY A 195 1.39 -15.30 -21.73
C GLY A 195 1.95 -15.95 -20.45
N VAL A 196 2.26 -15.18 -19.43
CA VAL A 196 2.75 -15.65 -18.13
C VAL A 196 1.87 -15.12 -17.01
N CYS A 197 1.61 -15.98 -16.01
CA CYS A 197 0.93 -15.57 -14.79
C CYS A 197 1.84 -14.67 -13.97
N GLU A 198 1.54 -13.39 -13.94
CA GLU A 198 2.26 -12.42 -13.13
C GLU A 198 1.54 -12.11 -11.83
N SER A 199 2.29 -11.53 -10.89
CA SER A 199 1.65 -10.88 -9.76
C SER A 199 0.80 -9.76 -10.33
N THR A 200 -0.47 -9.68 -9.95
CA THR A 200 -1.29 -8.51 -10.28
C THR A 200 -0.51 -7.27 -9.87
N VAL A 201 0.00 -6.52 -10.86
CA VAL A 201 0.57 -5.20 -10.60
C VAL A 201 -0.59 -4.29 -10.28
N CYS A 202 -1.02 -4.36 -9.01
CA CYS A 202 -2.12 -3.56 -8.49
C CYS A 202 -1.69 -2.10 -8.22
N GLU A 203 -0.62 -1.63 -8.88
CA GLU A 203 0.03 -0.35 -8.56
C GLU A 203 -0.33 0.79 -9.51
N ASP A 204 -0.93 0.51 -10.65
CA ASP A 204 -1.23 1.50 -11.69
C ASP A 204 -2.50 2.34 -11.42
N GLY A 205 -3.21 2.06 -10.34
CA GLY A 205 -4.47 2.72 -9.98
C GLY A 205 -5.67 2.26 -10.81
N VAL A 206 -5.52 1.22 -11.62
CA VAL A 206 -6.62 0.57 -12.35
C VAL A 206 -7.18 -0.56 -11.48
N LEU A 207 -8.51 -0.56 -11.30
CA LEU A 207 -9.20 -1.61 -10.55
C LEU A 207 -9.33 -2.84 -11.45
N GLN A 208 -8.43 -3.80 -11.33
CA GLN A 208 -8.42 -5.05 -12.09
C GLN A 208 -9.03 -6.20 -11.29
N ASP A 209 -9.55 -7.24 -11.99
CA ASP A 209 -10.02 -8.44 -11.33
C ASP A 209 -8.85 -9.20 -10.71
N GLY A 210 -8.97 -9.52 -9.42
CA GLY A 210 -7.91 -10.15 -8.63
C GLY A 210 -7.03 -9.19 -7.83
N CYS A 211 -7.06 -7.87 -8.11
CA CYS A 211 -6.44 -6.88 -7.25
C CYS A 211 -7.32 -6.57 -6.03
N PRO A 212 -6.73 -6.44 -4.83
CA PRO A 212 -7.45 -5.83 -3.72
C PRO A 212 -7.84 -4.40 -4.11
N LEU A 213 -9.10 -4.03 -3.87
CA LEU A 213 -9.57 -2.68 -4.16
C LEU A 213 -8.78 -1.61 -3.38
N LEU A 214 -8.30 -1.96 -2.20
CA LEU A 214 -7.45 -1.14 -1.35
C LEU A 214 -6.36 -2.00 -0.72
N VAL A 215 -5.19 -1.42 -0.57
CA VAL A 215 -4.04 -2.05 0.10
C VAL A 215 -3.93 -1.50 1.52
N ASP A 216 -3.75 -2.38 2.50
CA ASP A 216 -3.59 -1.99 3.89
C ASP A 216 -2.42 -1.02 4.09
N ASN A 217 -2.59 -0.12 5.02
CA ASN A 217 -1.58 0.86 5.42
C ASN A 217 -1.00 1.66 4.24
N THR A 218 -1.82 1.91 3.23
CA THR A 218 -1.46 2.65 2.01
C THR A 218 -2.21 3.98 1.96
N PRO A 219 -1.53 5.08 1.59
CA PRO A 219 -2.16 6.40 1.50
C PRO A 219 -2.86 6.60 0.16
N TYR A 220 -4.06 7.15 0.22
CA TYR A 220 -4.90 7.48 -0.94
C TYR A 220 -5.44 8.91 -0.84
N SER A 221 -5.71 9.52 -1.99
CA SER A 221 -6.70 10.60 -2.08
C SER A 221 -8.02 10.03 -2.59
N LEU A 222 -9.12 10.60 -2.14
CA LEU A 222 -10.47 10.18 -2.51
C LEU A 222 -11.09 11.30 -3.33
N SER A 223 -11.38 11.03 -4.61
CA SER A 223 -12.04 11.97 -5.54
C SER A 223 -13.39 11.40 -5.96
N PRO A 224 -14.47 12.20 -5.95
CA PRO A 224 -15.77 11.70 -6.42
C PRO A 224 -15.74 11.47 -7.93
N GLY A 225 -16.50 10.48 -8.39
CA GLY A 225 -16.52 10.07 -9.80
C GLY A 225 -16.92 11.17 -10.78
N HIS A 226 -17.77 12.10 -10.34
CA HIS A 226 -18.21 13.25 -11.15
C HIS A 226 -17.22 14.43 -11.17
N ALA A 227 -16.29 14.51 -10.20
CA ALA A 227 -15.37 15.64 -10.04
C ALA A 227 -13.96 15.19 -9.64
N LEU A 228 -13.23 14.59 -10.59
CA LEU A 228 -11.91 13.98 -10.35
C LEU A 228 -10.81 14.99 -9.99
N THR A 229 -11.06 16.29 -10.17
CA THR A 229 -10.15 17.37 -9.74
C THR A 229 -10.37 17.79 -8.28
N ARG A 230 -11.39 17.23 -7.61
CA ARG A 230 -11.71 17.46 -6.21
C ARG A 230 -11.31 16.25 -5.37
N CYS A 231 -10.89 16.52 -4.15
CA CYS A 231 -10.55 15.49 -3.15
C CYS A 231 -11.29 15.78 -1.85
N ILE A 232 -11.52 14.73 -1.05
CA ILE A 232 -11.90 14.92 0.35
C ILE A 232 -10.79 15.69 1.06
N ASP A 233 -11.18 16.67 1.86
CA ASP A 233 -10.31 17.63 2.56
C ASP A 233 -10.68 17.73 4.04
N ASP A 234 -9.67 17.91 4.90
CA ASP A 234 -9.83 18.17 6.35
C ASP A 234 -10.26 19.62 6.63
N ASN A 235 -11.13 20.18 5.86
CA ASN A 235 -11.67 21.54 5.93
C ASN A 235 -10.84 22.53 6.76
N GLY A 236 -10.06 23.35 6.08
CA GLY A 236 -9.17 24.33 6.71
C GLY A 236 -7.91 23.72 7.33
N GLN A 237 -7.52 22.51 6.92
CA GLN A 237 -6.36 21.77 7.45
C GLN A 237 -6.45 21.59 8.98
N SER A 238 -7.68 21.35 9.45
CA SER A 238 -7.99 21.23 10.87
C SER A 238 -7.56 19.86 11.41
N VAL A 239 -7.05 19.84 12.62
CA VAL A 239 -6.80 18.61 13.39
C VAL A 239 -7.84 18.42 14.51
N THR A 240 -8.89 19.26 14.52
CA THR A 240 -9.89 19.28 15.58
C THR A 240 -10.87 18.12 15.44
N GLU A 241 -11.26 17.55 16.57
CA GLU A 241 -12.33 16.53 16.66
C GLU A 241 -13.66 17.09 16.11
N GLY A 242 -14.39 16.26 15.36
CA GLY A 242 -15.70 16.64 14.81
C GLY A 242 -15.66 17.63 13.64
N ASN A 243 -14.45 17.92 13.09
CA ASN A 243 -14.35 18.80 11.92
C ASN A 243 -14.96 18.11 10.69
N ALA A 244 -15.93 18.80 10.05
CA ALA A 244 -16.64 18.27 8.89
C ALA A 244 -15.70 18.17 7.67
N MET A 245 -15.80 17.06 6.95
CA MET A 245 -15.09 16.87 5.70
C MET A 245 -15.79 17.59 4.55
N VAL A 246 -14.99 18.12 3.64
CA VAL A 246 -15.48 18.83 2.45
C VAL A 246 -14.75 18.36 1.20
N LEU A 247 -15.25 18.74 0.03
CA LEU A 247 -14.48 18.69 -1.21
C LEU A 247 -13.61 19.94 -1.32
N TRP A 248 -12.40 19.76 -1.84
CA TRP A 248 -11.53 20.86 -2.22
C TRP A 248 -10.72 20.49 -3.46
N THR A 249 -10.23 21.51 -4.19
CA THR A 249 -9.31 21.30 -5.31
C THR A 249 -8.14 20.42 -4.85
N CYS A 250 -7.94 19.26 -5.51
CA CYS A 250 -6.92 18.28 -5.13
C CYS A 250 -5.51 18.88 -5.17
N LYS A 251 -4.76 18.67 -4.12
CA LYS A 251 -3.34 18.96 -4.01
C LYS A 251 -2.61 17.74 -3.46
N GLN A 252 -1.30 17.70 -3.63
CA GLN A 252 -0.48 16.66 -2.99
C GLN A 252 -0.09 17.13 -1.58
N GLU A 253 -1.08 17.20 -0.70
CA GLU A 253 -0.92 17.69 0.67
C GLU A 253 -1.55 16.70 1.67
N LEU A 254 -1.16 16.78 2.94
CA LEU A 254 -1.56 15.83 3.98
C LEU A 254 -3.07 15.81 4.22
N HIS A 255 -3.73 16.98 4.13
CA HIS A 255 -5.16 17.13 4.34
C HIS A 255 -6.04 16.53 3.23
N HIS A 256 -5.45 16.18 2.08
CA HIS A 256 -6.09 15.41 1.01
C HIS A 256 -5.70 13.94 1.00
N THR A 257 -4.94 13.49 1.99
CA THR A 257 -4.34 12.16 2.02
C THR A 257 -4.87 11.36 3.22
N PHE A 258 -5.37 10.16 2.93
CA PHE A 258 -5.93 9.25 3.93
C PHE A 258 -5.28 7.88 3.84
N TRP A 259 -4.82 7.35 4.96
CA TRP A 259 -4.34 5.99 5.07
C TRP A 259 -5.52 5.03 5.10
N ALA A 260 -5.58 4.09 4.18
CA ALA A 260 -6.51 2.98 4.23
C ALA A 260 -5.97 1.93 5.21
N ILE A 261 -6.67 1.71 6.31
CA ILE A 261 -6.31 0.76 7.36
C ILE A 261 -7.28 -0.40 7.33
N ALA A 262 -6.79 -1.57 6.94
CA ALA A 262 -7.62 -2.76 6.81
C ALA A 262 -8.21 -3.19 8.17
N GLN A 263 -9.46 -3.59 8.13
CA GLN A 263 -10.23 -4.13 9.24
C GLN A 263 -10.82 -5.49 8.85
N ALA A 264 -11.43 -6.18 9.81
CA ALA A 264 -12.09 -7.45 9.54
C ALA A 264 -13.17 -7.33 8.45
N ASP A 265 -13.48 -8.45 7.79
CA ASP A 265 -14.57 -8.61 6.82
C ASP A 265 -14.47 -7.70 5.57
N GLY A 266 -13.24 -7.25 5.24
CA GLY A 266 -12.97 -6.41 4.07
C GLY A 266 -13.38 -4.96 4.25
N TYR A 267 -13.57 -4.51 5.49
CA TYR A 267 -13.74 -3.09 5.81
C TYR A 267 -12.40 -2.37 5.95
N PHE A 268 -12.43 -1.05 5.77
CA PHE A 268 -11.30 -0.15 5.97
C PHE A 268 -11.71 1.05 6.80
N ALA A 269 -10.80 1.51 7.66
CA ALA A 269 -10.85 2.85 8.22
C ALA A 269 -9.97 3.78 7.37
N PHE A 270 -10.45 5.00 7.10
CA PHE A 270 -9.67 6.02 6.39
C PHE A 270 -9.16 7.05 7.39
N ARG A 271 -7.84 7.03 7.62
CA ARG A 271 -7.20 7.90 8.61
C ARG A 271 -6.46 9.04 7.92
N SER A 272 -6.81 10.29 8.25
CA SER A 272 -6.12 11.48 7.75
C SER A 272 -4.62 11.42 8.03
N ALA A 273 -3.81 11.75 7.03
CA ALA A 273 -2.36 11.85 7.18
C ALA A 273 -1.93 13.08 7.98
N LEU A 274 -2.79 14.09 8.09
CA LEU A 274 -2.54 15.31 8.85
C LEU A 274 -2.91 15.16 10.33
N SER A 275 -4.15 14.75 10.61
CA SER A 275 -4.70 14.75 11.98
C SER A 275 -4.58 13.43 12.71
N ALA A 276 -4.25 12.34 12.00
CA ALA A 276 -4.32 10.95 12.44
C ALA A 276 -5.74 10.50 12.87
N LYS A 277 -6.78 11.28 12.55
CA LYS A 277 -8.19 10.96 12.82
C LYS A 277 -8.84 10.22 11.67
N CYS A 278 -9.90 9.47 11.94
CA CYS A 278 -10.63 8.67 10.97
C CYS A 278 -11.86 9.39 10.42
N LEU A 279 -12.21 9.12 9.16
CA LEU A 279 -13.49 9.51 8.58
C LEU A 279 -14.62 8.76 9.27
N GLN A 280 -15.59 9.45 9.81
CA GLN A 280 -16.77 8.86 10.43
C GLN A 280 -18.07 9.54 10.01
N VAL A 281 -19.16 8.82 10.15
CA VAL A 281 -20.50 9.40 10.11
C VAL A 281 -20.77 10.07 11.44
N ARG A 282 -21.04 11.40 11.41
CA ARG A 282 -21.29 12.21 12.62
C ARG A 282 -22.35 11.60 13.53
N ALA A 283 -22.02 11.54 14.83
CA ALA A 283 -22.90 11.03 15.88
C ALA A 283 -23.46 9.63 15.63
N ALA A 284 -22.72 8.77 14.91
CA ALA A 284 -23.14 7.41 14.54
C ALA A 284 -24.54 7.38 13.87
N SER A 285 -24.85 8.38 13.06
CA SER A 285 -26.16 8.53 12.41
C SER A 285 -26.37 7.47 11.32
N THR A 286 -27.56 6.91 11.25
CA THR A 286 -27.99 6.04 10.13
C THR A 286 -28.88 6.77 9.12
N ALA A 287 -29.07 8.08 9.28
CA ALA A 287 -29.90 8.88 8.39
C ALA A 287 -29.13 9.29 7.12
N GLU A 288 -29.85 9.38 6.00
CA GLU A 288 -29.32 10.00 4.79
C GLU A 288 -28.91 11.46 5.04
N ASN A 289 -27.92 11.90 4.28
CA ASN A 289 -27.33 13.24 4.37
C ASN A 289 -26.65 13.53 5.71
N ALA A 290 -26.41 12.52 6.56
CA ALA A 290 -25.58 12.72 7.74
C ALA A 290 -24.15 13.09 7.31
N VAL A 291 -23.61 14.10 7.97
CA VAL A 291 -22.31 14.70 7.66
C VAL A 291 -21.19 13.70 7.96
N ILE A 292 -20.18 13.66 7.09
CA ILE A 292 -18.92 12.98 7.37
C ILE A 292 -17.95 13.96 8.03
N GLU A 293 -17.34 13.52 9.10
CA GLU A 293 -16.37 14.30 9.88
C GLU A 293 -15.13 13.48 10.20
N GLN A 294 -14.09 14.13 10.70
CA GLN A 294 -12.97 13.42 11.31
C GLN A 294 -13.19 13.23 12.81
N SER A 295 -12.85 12.06 13.30
CA SER A 295 -12.92 11.71 14.73
C SER A 295 -11.77 10.82 15.12
N THR A 296 -11.45 10.77 16.41
CA THR A 296 -10.47 9.82 16.95
C THR A 296 -10.74 8.41 16.44
N CYS A 297 -9.69 7.74 15.94
CA CYS A 297 -9.80 6.40 15.37
C CYS A 297 -9.99 5.36 16.47
N ASP A 298 -11.20 4.92 16.70
CA ASP A 298 -11.55 3.80 17.59
C ASP A 298 -12.05 2.57 16.83
N HIS A 299 -12.17 2.71 15.50
CA HIS A 299 -12.66 1.68 14.57
C HIS A 299 -14.10 1.24 14.87
N ALA A 300 -14.91 2.12 15.45
CA ALA A 300 -16.34 1.92 15.61
C ALA A 300 -17.04 1.75 14.25
N PRO A 301 -18.19 1.08 14.18
CA PRO A 301 -18.84 0.76 12.89
C PRO A 301 -19.10 1.96 11.97
N GLU A 302 -19.33 3.15 12.53
CA GLU A 302 -19.51 4.42 11.78
C GLU A 302 -18.23 4.94 11.11
N GLN A 303 -17.04 4.41 11.51
CA GLN A 303 -15.74 4.73 10.91
C GLN A 303 -15.31 3.72 9.84
N LEU A 304 -16.08 2.65 9.64
CA LEU A 304 -15.69 1.53 8.80
C LEU A 304 -16.43 1.55 7.47
N TRP A 305 -15.67 1.41 6.39
CA TRP A 305 -16.13 1.53 5.02
C TRP A 305 -15.75 0.30 4.21
N LYS A 306 -16.71 -0.31 3.54
CA LYS A 306 -16.48 -1.47 2.66
C LYS A 306 -16.41 -1.00 1.21
N PRO A 307 -15.26 -1.18 0.55
CA PRO A 307 -15.14 -0.87 -0.87
C PRO A 307 -15.87 -1.93 -1.72
N SER A 308 -16.56 -1.48 -2.74
CA SER A 308 -17.13 -2.32 -3.79
C SER A 308 -16.86 -1.69 -5.15
N ARG A 309 -16.40 -2.50 -6.10
CA ARG A 309 -16.12 -2.03 -7.46
C ARG A 309 -17.40 -1.63 -8.18
N VAL A 310 -17.37 -0.51 -8.88
CA VAL A 310 -18.40 -0.10 -9.84
C VAL A 310 -17.90 -0.37 -11.26
N ASP A 311 -16.71 0.12 -11.60
CA ASP A 311 -16.03 -0.13 -12.88
C ASP A 311 -14.50 -0.19 -12.70
N SER A 312 -13.73 -0.09 -13.78
CA SER A 312 -12.26 -0.12 -13.74
C SER A 312 -11.61 1.13 -13.11
N SER A 313 -12.36 2.18 -12.81
CA SER A 313 -11.82 3.47 -12.37
C SER A 313 -12.38 3.98 -11.06
N VAL A 314 -13.60 3.55 -10.67
CA VAL A 314 -14.29 4.01 -9.47
C VAL A 314 -14.89 2.86 -8.64
N MET A 315 -15.04 3.10 -7.37
CA MET A 315 -15.64 2.21 -6.39
C MET A 315 -16.69 2.96 -5.55
N GLN A 316 -17.52 2.22 -4.86
CA GLN A 316 -18.37 2.73 -3.78
C GLN A 316 -17.78 2.33 -2.43
N LEU A 317 -18.03 3.17 -1.43
CA LEU A 317 -17.63 2.94 -0.04
C LEU A 317 -18.88 2.88 0.82
N THR A 318 -19.24 1.67 1.28
CA THR A 318 -20.45 1.45 2.11
C THR A 318 -20.09 1.49 3.59
N ASN A 319 -20.75 2.36 4.35
CA ASN A 319 -20.56 2.44 5.79
C ASN A 319 -21.08 1.20 6.52
N LYS A 320 -20.33 0.70 7.49
CA LYS A 320 -20.65 -0.54 8.22
C LYS A 320 -21.89 -0.39 9.11
N LEU A 321 -22.06 0.77 9.73
CA LEU A 321 -23.18 1.02 10.65
C LEU A 321 -24.49 1.24 9.90
N SER A 322 -24.49 2.15 8.93
CA SER A 322 -25.72 2.61 8.27
C SER A 322 -26.09 1.82 7.03
N GLY A 323 -25.11 1.14 6.39
CA GLY A 323 -25.28 0.52 5.07
C GLY A 323 -25.41 1.54 3.93
N LEU A 324 -25.26 2.85 4.22
CA LEU A 324 -25.30 3.91 3.23
C LEU A 324 -23.91 4.14 2.62
N LEU A 325 -23.90 4.81 1.46
CA LEU A 325 -22.67 5.08 0.72
C LEU A 325 -22.04 6.41 1.16
N LEU A 326 -20.71 6.49 1.10
CA LEU A 326 -20.01 7.77 1.12
C LEU A 326 -20.48 8.58 -0.09
N ASP A 327 -20.88 9.84 0.14
CA ASP A 327 -21.59 10.67 -0.83
C ASP A 327 -21.14 12.13 -0.75
N VAL A 328 -21.33 12.86 -1.85
CA VAL A 328 -21.18 14.32 -1.88
C VAL A 328 -22.55 14.94 -1.68
N ALA A 329 -22.70 15.82 -0.68
CA ALA A 329 -23.97 16.46 -0.40
C ALA A 329 -24.46 17.30 -1.60
N GLY A 330 -25.65 17.01 -2.12
CA GLY A 330 -26.22 17.66 -3.31
C GLY A 330 -25.81 16.96 -4.62
N ALA A 331 -26.63 17.08 -5.66
CA ALA A 331 -26.42 16.34 -6.90
C ALA A 331 -25.32 16.95 -7.77
N ASN A 332 -24.26 16.17 -8.07
CA ASN A 332 -23.17 16.50 -9.00
C ASN A 332 -22.49 17.86 -8.76
N VAL A 333 -22.30 18.23 -7.49
CA VAL A 333 -21.69 19.51 -7.14
C VAL A 333 -20.17 19.41 -7.25
N ASP A 334 -19.57 20.19 -8.15
CA ASP A 334 -18.13 20.36 -8.34
C ASP A 334 -17.68 21.73 -7.81
N ALA A 335 -17.62 21.89 -6.49
CA ALA A 335 -17.23 23.14 -5.86
C ALA A 335 -16.36 22.90 -4.61
N ASP A 336 -15.41 23.82 -4.37
CA ASP A 336 -14.67 23.87 -3.12
C ASP A 336 -15.60 24.17 -1.94
N GLY A 337 -15.41 23.51 -0.81
CA GLY A 337 -16.22 23.64 0.39
C GLY A 337 -17.52 22.82 0.38
N GLN A 338 -17.78 22.03 -0.67
CA GLN A 338 -18.93 21.15 -0.71
C GLN A 338 -18.84 20.07 0.36
N ALA A 339 -19.89 19.89 1.16
CA ALA A 339 -19.91 18.95 2.27
C ALA A 339 -19.88 17.48 1.78
N ILE A 340 -19.24 16.63 2.55
CA ILE A 340 -19.30 15.17 2.40
C ILE A 340 -20.36 14.62 3.36
N SER A 341 -21.18 13.70 2.87
CA SER A 341 -22.29 13.09 3.59
C SER A 341 -22.37 11.58 3.34
N GLN A 342 -23.37 10.92 3.86
CA GLN A 342 -23.76 9.58 3.42
C GLN A 342 -25.08 9.64 2.64
N GLY A 343 -25.16 8.84 1.58
CA GLY A 343 -26.31 8.79 0.67
C GLY A 343 -26.83 7.38 0.44
N LYS A 344 -27.97 7.28 -0.22
CA LYS A 344 -28.57 5.97 -0.58
C LYS A 344 -27.70 5.19 -1.53
N VAL A 345 -27.84 3.87 -1.45
CA VAL A 345 -27.33 2.96 -2.47
C VAL A 345 -27.96 3.33 -3.81
N GLY A 346 -27.13 3.75 -4.74
CA GLY A 346 -27.49 4.15 -6.09
C GLY A 346 -26.26 4.23 -6.98
N SER A 347 -26.45 4.44 -8.26
CA SER A 347 -25.38 4.55 -9.25
C SER A 347 -25.09 6.00 -9.63
N SER A 348 -25.43 6.97 -8.78
CA SER A 348 -25.08 8.37 -9.04
C SER A 348 -23.56 8.55 -8.96
N ALA A 349 -23.03 9.44 -9.79
CA ALA A 349 -21.60 9.72 -9.80
C ALA A 349 -21.11 10.34 -8.46
N ASP A 350 -22.02 10.85 -7.65
CA ASP A 350 -21.76 11.44 -6.32
C ASP A 350 -21.36 10.38 -5.29
N THR A 351 -21.91 9.15 -5.42
CA THR A 351 -21.64 8.02 -4.53
C THR A 351 -20.49 7.14 -4.99
N THR A 352 -19.84 7.50 -6.10
CA THR A 352 -18.70 6.77 -6.63
C THR A 352 -17.41 7.53 -6.38
N TRP A 353 -16.34 6.81 -6.08
CA TRP A 353 -15.07 7.38 -5.65
C TRP A 353 -13.91 6.76 -6.40
N ARG A 354 -13.03 7.60 -6.92
CA ARG A 354 -11.72 7.20 -7.41
C ARG A 354 -10.72 7.38 -6.27
N LEU A 355 -10.09 6.28 -5.87
CA LEU A 355 -9.02 6.30 -4.88
C LEU A 355 -7.68 6.22 -5.61
N GLN A 356 -6.91 7.29 -5.50
CA GLN A 356 -5.60 7.38 -6.12
C GLN A 356 -4.50 7.21 -5.06
N LYS A 357 -3.66 6.18 -5.22
CA LYS A 357 -2.50 5.95 -4.36
C LYS A 357 -1.58 7.16 -4.36
N ARG A 358 -1.13 7.57 -3.18
CA ARG A 358 -0.24 8.71 -2.99
C ARG A 358 1.17 8.22 -2.65
N SER A 359 2.12 8.41 -3.56
CA SER A 359 3.53 8.21 -3.28
C SER A 359 4.13 9.50 -2.71
N GLY A 360 4.64 9.45 -1.48
CA GLY A 360 5.34 10.60 -0.88
C GLY A 360 4.48 11.54 -0.02
N ALA A 361 3.29 11.94 -0.45
CA ALA A 361 2.45 12.93 0.26
C ALA A 361 1.93 12.53 1.66
N ALA A 362 2.25 11.33 2.11
CA ALA A 362 1.84 10.80 3.41
C ALA A 362 2.93 10.87 4.48
N TYR A 363 4.11 11.30 4.09
CA TYR A 363 5.21 11.57 5.01
C TYR A 363 5.40 13.08 5.18
N ILE A 364 5.99 13.45 6.29
CA ILE A 364 6.25 14.83 6.65
C ILE A 364 7.72 15.04 6.96
N THR A 365 8.17 16.29 6.87
CA THR A 365 9.35 16.77 7.59
C THR A 365 8.91 17.70 8.70
N LEU A 366 9.70 17.74 9.78
CA LEU A 366 9.53 18.65 10.91
C LEU A 366 10.67 19.66 10.88
N SER A 367 10.36 20.93 10.61
CA SER A 367 11.32 22.02 10.55
C SER A 367 11.00 23.07 11.62
N PRO A 368 11.97 23.55 12.40
CA PRO A 368 11.70 24.64 13.37
C PRO A 368 11.27 25.92 12.65
N SER A 369 10.38 26.71 13.25
CA SER A 369 9.84 27.89 12.59
C SER A 369 10.83 29.02 12.40
N ASP A 370 11.91 29.03 13.16
CA ASP A 370 13.05 29.97 13.08
C ASP A 370 14.18 29.48 12.16
N SER A 371 14.15 28.22 11.74
CA SER A 371 15.21 27.57 10.94
C SER A 371 14.61 26.59 9.92
N MET A 372 13.68 27.06 9.08
CA MET A 372 12.88 26.24 8.17
C MET A 372 13.67 25.48 7.10
N SER A 373 14.95 25.78 6.89
CA SER A 373 15.86 25.02 6.03
C SER A 373 16.36 23.73 6.68
N LEU A 374 16.28 23.61 8.01
CA LEU A 374 16.70 22.44 8.78
C LEU A 374 15.51 21.53 9.04
N ARG A 375 15.77 20.23 9.18
CA ARG A 375 14.75 19.19 9.44
C ARG A 375 15.24 18.26 10.54
N ILE A 376 14.30 17.74 11.31
CA ILE A 376 14.57 16.64 12.24
C ILE A 376 14.97 15.41 11.42
N ARG A 377 16.20 14.96 11.58
CA ARG A 377 16.76 13.75 11.00
C ARG A 377 17.25 12.82 12.10
N HIS A 378 17.21 11.52 11.86
CA HIS A 378 17.84 10.55 12.73
C HIS A 378 19.00 9.82 12.04
N GLU A 379 20.01 9.47 12.86
CA GLU A 379 21.04 8.51 12.53
C GLU A 379 21.07 7.46 13.64
N ALA A 380 20.59 6.24 13.33
CA ALA A 380 20.19 5.30 14.35
C ALA A 380 19.20 5.94 15.35
N ALA A 381 19.52 5.99 16.65
CA ALA A 381 18.67 6.60 17.66
C ALA A 381 18.87 8.12 17.82
N LEU A 382 20.00 8.66 17.35
CA LEU A 382 20.35 10.07 17.55
C LEU A 382 19.52 10.97 16.64
N ILE A 383 18.92 12.01 17.22
CA ILE A 383 18.21 13.06 16.50
C ILE A 383 19.05 14.31 16.39
N THR A 384 19.11 14.88 15.18
CA THR A 384 19.78 16.15 14.86
C THR A 384 18.89 17.02 13.96
N LEU A 385 19.26 18.31 13.83
CA LEU A 385 18.70 19.22 12.82
C LEU A 385 19.72 19.37 11.69
N GLU A 386 19.32 18.99 10.47
CA GLU A 386 20.15 19.06 9.28
C GLU A 386 19.37 19.54 8.07
N ALA A 387 20.07 20.11 7.07
CA ALA A 387 19.48 20.52 5.80
C ALA A 387 19.36 19.32 4.84
N ASP A 388 18.77 18.24 5.30
CA ASP A 388 18.65 16.97 4.61
C ASP A 388 17.17 16.63 4.33
N ASP A 389 16.92 15.94 3.22
CA ASP A 389 15.58 15.49 2.80
C ASP A 389 15.54 13.98 2.48
N THR A 390 16.47 13.24 3.05
CA THR A 390 16.51 11.76 2.96
C THR A 390 15.35 11.12 3.72
N PRO A 391 15.05 9.85 3.48
CA PRO A 391 14.00 9.13 4.22
C PRO A 391 14.15 9.16 5.73
N SER A 392 15.39 9.30 6.26
CA SER A 392 15.67 9.43 7.69
C SER A 392 15.26 10.79 8.30
N ALA A 393 14.98 11.80 7.45
CA ALA A 393 14.38 13.08 7.85
C ALA A 393 12.85 13.12 7.66
N GLN A 394 12.24 12.00 7.31
CA GLN A 394 10.82 11.93 6.97
C GLN A 394 10.07 11.04 7.96
N TRP A 395 8.91 11.53 8.37
CA TRP A 395 8.11 10.94 9.44
C TRP A 395 6.67 10.72 9.00
N LYS A 396 6.06 9.66 9.50
CA LYS A 396 4.63 9.39 9.36
C LYS A 396 3.93 9.78 10.66
N ILE A 397 2.88 10.60 10.56
CA ILE A 397 2.00 10.85 11.69
C ILE A 397 1.10 9.62 11.88
N VAL A 398 1.13 9.06 13.07
CA VAL A 398 0.30 7.91 13.46
C VAL A 398 -0.49 8.25 14.72
N PRO A 399 -1.59 7.53 15.05
CA PRO A 399 -2.25 7.68 16.33
C PRO A 399 -1.27 7.52 17.48
N GLY A 400 -1.46 8.30 18.55
CA GLY A 400 -0.58 8.24 19.71
C GLY A 400 -0.49 6.84 20.29
N LEU A 401 0.71 6.40 20.56
CA LEU A 401 0.97 5.02 21.02
C LEU A 401 0.37 4.72 22.40
N SER A 402 0.24 5.74 23.27
CA SER A 402 -0.37 5.62 24.59
C SER A 402 -1.81 6.10 24.63
N ASP A 403 -2.19 7.02 23.74
CA ASP A 403 -3.52 7.60 23.66
C ASP A 403 -3.81 8.01 22.23
N ILE A 404 -4.79 7.36 21.60
CA ILE A 404 -5.15 7.53 20.20
C ILE A 404 -5.74 8.91 19.87
N GLN A 405 -6.10 9.72 20.86
CA GLN A 405 -6.54 11.11 20.66
C GLN A 405 -5.38 12.04 20.26
N PHE A 406 -4.15 11.64 20.59
CA PHE A 406 -2.91 12.36 20.27
C PHE A 406 -2.19 11.72 19.09
N VAL A 407 -0.96 12.11 18.84
CA VAL A 407 -0.16 11.60 17.72
C VAL A 407 1.20 11.07 18.18
N SER A 408 1.75 10.17 17.38
CA SER A 408 3.16 9.76 17.43
C SER A 408 3.79 9.93 16.06
N PHE A 409 5.11 10.03 16.00
CA PHE A 409 5.86 10.20 14.76
C PHE A 409 6.72 8.97 14.50
N GLN A 410 6.37 8.22 13.45
CA GLN A 410 7.06 7.00 13.04
C GLN A 410 8.07 7.33 11.92
N SER A 411 9.29 6.81 11.99
CA SER A 411 10.29 6.99 10.94
C SER A 411 9.85 6.32 9.64
N ARG A 412 10.17 6.95 8.50
CA ARG A 412 9.90 6.42 7.16
C ARG A 412 10.81 5.26 6.80
N ASP A 413 12.12 5.40 7.02
CA ASP A 413 13.12 4.40 6.63
C ASP A 413 13.25 3.26 7.65
N GLU A 414 13.01 3.52 8.94
CA GLU A 414 12.99 2.54 10.01
C GLU A 414 11.64 2.55 10.75
N PRO A 415 10.56 1.93 10.21
CA PRO A 415 9.20 2.03 10.77
C PRO A 415 9.03 1.51 12.21
N GLY A 416 10.01 0.76 12.73
CA GLY A 416 10.06 0.38 14.14
C GLY A 416 10.40 1.53 15.08
N ARG A 417 11.00 2.62 14.57
CA ARG A 417 11.43 3.78 15.36
C ARG A 417 10.38 4.85 15.41
N HIS A 418 10.33 5.52 16.58
CA HIS A 418 9.45 6.66 16.82
C HIS A 418 10.20 7.77 17.53
N LEU A 419 9.81 9.03 17.27
CA LEU A 419 10.26 10.15 18.10
C LEU A 419 9.72 9.95 19.51
N ARG A 420 10.60 10.00 20.49
CA ARG A 420 10.24 10.00 21.92
C ARG A 420 11.21 10.83 22.73
N HIS A 421 10.83 11.26 23.89
CA HIS A 421 11.78 11.83 24.84
C HIS A 421 12.30 10.77 25.83
N THR A 422 13.58 10.88 26.18
CA THR A 422 14.20 10.14 27.29
C THR A 422 15.18 11.09 27.96
N GLY A 423 15.04 11.30 29.28
CA GLY A 423 15.82 12.29 30.00
C GLY A 423 15.65 13.70 29.42
N PHE A 424 14.43 14.02 28.99
CA PHE A 424 14.07 15.29 28.34
C PHE A 424 14.77 15.57 27.01
N ARG A 425 15.56 14.66 26.45
CA ARG A 425 16.11 14.76 25.10
C ARG A 425 15.25 13.94 24.14
N ILE A 426 15.11 14.40 22.89
CA ILE A 426 14.38 13.69 21.83
C ILE A 426 15.31 12.69 21.14
N TRP A 427 14.80 11.50 20.92
CA TRP A 427 15.47 10.37 20.26
C TRP A 427 14.52 9.72 19.24
N ALA A 428 15.08 8.97 18.31
CA ALA A 428 14.36 8.04 17.44
C ALA A 428 14.62 6.61 17.91
N ASP A 429 13.90 6.15 18.91
CA ASP A 429 14.12 4.84 19.48
C ASP A 429 13.17 3.78 18.90
N THR A 430 13.63 2.52 18.88
CA THR A 430 12.79 1.38 18.52
C THR A 430 11.75 1.16 19.60
N ASN A 431 10.48 1.04 19.19
CA ASN A 431 9.38 0.80 20.12
C ASN A 431 9.54 -0.58 20.81
N ASP A 432 9.79 -0.56 22.11
CA ASP A 432 9.94 -1.74 22.96
C ASP A 432 8.61 -2.29 23.49
N GLY A 433 7.49 -1.64 23.13
CA GLY A 433 6.15 -2.01 23.57
C GLY A 433 5.79 -1.58 24.98
N SER A 434 6.73 -1.04 25.76
CA SER A 434 6.51 -0.62 27.14
C SER A 434 5.52 0.54 27.25
N SER A 435 4.79 0.60 28.37
CA SER A 435 3.88 1.72 28.68
C SER A 435 4.63 3.05 28.77
N GLN A 436 5.86 3.03 29.30
CA GLN A 436 6.69 4.23 29.40
C GLN A 436 7.09 4.74 28.02
N PHE A 437 7.60 3.84 27.13
CA PHE A 437 7.93 4.21 25.75
C PHE A 437 6.74 4.88 25.05
N LYS A 438 5.57 4.24 25.16
CA LYS A 438 4.34 4.73 24.51
C LYS A 438 3.97 6.13 24.98
N LYS A 439 4.06 6.42 26.28
CA LYS A 439 3.80 7.76 26.82
C LYS A 439 4.82 8.79 26.35
N ASP A 440 6.11 8.43 26.37
CA ASP A 440 7.20 9.32 25.94
C ASP A 440 7.19 9.64 24.46
N ALA A 441 6.56 8.77 23.64
CA ALA A 441 6.46 8.90 22.19
C ALA A 441 5.11 9.50 21.72
N THR A 442 4.26 9.93 22.65
CA THR A 442 2.95 10.51 22.32
C THR A 442 2.94 12.02 22.59
N PHE A 443 2.47 12.78 21.58
CA PHE A 443 2.48 14.25 21.57
C PHE A 443 1.11 14.80 21.21
N HIS A 444 0.74 15.91 21.84
CA HIS A 444 -0.38 16.74 21.46
C HIS A 444 0.06 17.75 20.37
N LEU A 445 -0.65 17.79 19.23
CA LEU A 445 -0.47 18.82 18.20
C LEU A 445 -1.16 20.11 18.64
N ALA A 446 -0.48 20.89 19.46
CA ALA A 446 -0.99 22.16 19.96
C ALA A 446 -0.95 23.24 18.87
N ASN A 447 -1.72 24.32 19.09
CA ASN A 447 -1.59 25.53 18.31
C ASN A 447 -0.13 26.05 18.35
N PRO A 448 0.37 26.68 17.28
CA PRO A 448 1.74 27.14 17.25
C PRO A 448 1.98 28.20 18.32
N LEU A 449 3.05 28.07 19.09
CA LEU A 449 3.46 29.08 20.06
C LEU A 449 4.02 30.34 19.39
N ASN A 450 4.45 30.23 18.12
CA ASN A 450 4.96 31.35 17.33
C ASN A 450 4.29 31.44 15.96
N GLY A 451 3.68 32.59 15.68
CA GLY A 451 3.04 32.89 14.41
C GLY A 451 1.72 32.12 14.20
N THR A 452 1.27 32.10 12.96
CA THR A 452 0.05 31.44 12.52
C THR A 452 0.33 30.55 11.31
N GLY A 453 -0.58 29.65 11.00
CA GLY A 453 -0.49 28.77 9.83
C GLY A 453 -0.95 27.36 10.18
N ALA A 454 -1.75 26.77 9.33
CA ALA A 454 -2.39 25.48 9.57
C ALA A 454 -1.37 24.34 9.79
N LEU A 455 -0.26 24.37 9.07
CA LEU A 455 0.81 23.38 9.18
C LEU A 455 1.88 23.71 10.24
N LYS A 456 1.76 24.84 10.92
CA LYS A 456 2.60 25.16 12.09
C LYS A 456 1.95 24.62 13.34
N LYS A 457 2.68 23.83 14.09
CA LYS A 457 2.23 23.21 15.35
C LYS A 457 3.32 23.28 16.39
N SER A 458 2.94 23.29 17.65
CA SER A 458 3.83 23.00 18.76
C SER A 458 3.53 21.62 19.30
N LEU A 459 4.58 20.86 19.62
CA LEU A 459 4.46 19.46 20.01
C LEU A 459 4.59 19.37 21.53
N GLU A 460 3.46 19.27 22.24
CA GLU A 460 3.42 19.14 23.68
C GLU A 460 3.48 17.65 24.07
N SER A 461 4.26 17.32 25.09
CA SER A 461 4.36 15.95 25.58
C SER A 461 3.06 15.53 26.28
N GLN A 462 2.56 14.33 26.01
CA GLN A 462 1.38 13.78 26.65
C GLN A 462 1.57 13.51 28.15
N ASN A 463 2.76 13.07 28.56
CA ASN A 463 3.05 12.74 29.97
C ASN A 463 3.78 13.84 30.76
N TYR A 464 4.14 14.94 30.09
CA TYR A 464 4.70 16.14 30.73
C TYR A 464 3.95 17.37 30.19
N LEU A 465 2.75 17.63 30.70
CA LEU A 465 1.92 18.75 30.30
C LEU A 465 2.66 20.09 30.52
N GLY A 466 2.56 21.00 29.55
CA GLY A 466 3.28 22.26 29.55
C GLY A 466 4.75 22.15 29.09
N TYR A 467 5.20 20.95 28.70
CA TYR A 467 6.52 20.75 28.13
C TYR A 467 6.42 20.54 26.62
N PHE A 468 7.18 21.30 25.87
CA PHE A 468 7.17 21.29 24.41
C PHE A 468 8.49 20.83 23.83
N MET A 469 8.40 20.15 22.70
CA MET A 469 9.57 19.83 21.89
C MET A 469 10.14 21.12 21.31
N GLN A 470 11.38 21.44 21.64
CA GLN A 470 12.09 22.62 21.17
C GLN A 470 13.55 22.29 20.83
N HIS A 471 14.19 23.14 20.02
CA HIS A 471 15.60 22.98 19.69
C HIS A 471 16.49 24.06 20.31
N THR A 472 17.75 23.68 20.59
CA THR A 472 18.83 24.58 20.90
C THR A 472 20.02 24.17 20.04
N GLY A 473 20.36 24.99 19.04
CA GLY A 473 21.29 24.56 17.98
C GLY A 473 20.74 23.34 17.27
N SER A 474 21.51 22.27 17.15
CA SER A 474 21.09 21.00 16.54
C SER A 474 20.45 20.00 17.53
N THR A 475 20.45 20.29 18.82
CA THR A 475 19.88 19.43 19.85
C THR A 475 18.39 19.68 20.02
N ILE A 476 17.59 18.62 20.07
CA ILE A 476 16.15 18.71 20.30
C ILE A 476 15.83 18.14 21.68
N SER A 477 15.08 18.90 22.46
CA SER A 477 14.74 18.57 23.84
C SER A 477 13.29 18.85 24.15
N LEU A 478 12.78 18.23 25.20
CA LEU A 478 11.50 18.54 25.81
C LEU A 478 11.76 19.53 26.94
N THR A 479 11.19 20.72 26.89
CA THR A 479 11.42 21.80 27.86
C THR A 479 10.10 22.43 28.29
N ALA A 480 10.04 22.89 29.52
CA ALA A 480 8.88 23.61 30.04
C ALA A 480 8.64 24.90 29.23
N LEU A 481 7.37 25.26 29.05
CA LEU A 481 6.98 26.49 28.37
C LEU A 481 7.62 27.72 29.05
N VAL A 482 8.33 28.51 28.27
CA VAL A 482 8.89 29.80 28.69
C VAL A 482 8.24 30.91 27.86
N ASP A 483 7.85 31.99 28.51
CA ASP A 483 7.27 33.17 27.84
C ASP A 483 8.36 34.07 27.23
N ASP A 484 9.05 33.50 26.22
CA ASP A 484 10.11 34.17 25.47
C ASP A 484 9.91 33.95 23.97
N ALA A 485 10.12 34.96 23.17
CA ALA A 485 9.92 34.92 21.73
C ALA A 485 10.84 33.90 21.01
N ALA A 486 12.13 33.82 21.44
CA ALA A 486 13.07 32.88 20.86
C ALA A 486 12.68 31.42 21.20
N TYR A 487 12.30 31.19 22.46
CA TYR A 487 11.76 29.88 22.88
C TYR A 487 10.53 29.48 22.03
N ARG A 488 9.56 30.37 21.90
CA ARG A 488 8.34 30.11 21.16
C ARG A 488 8.62 29.77 19.69
N ALA A 489 9.57 30.47 19.07
CA ALA A 489 10.01 30.20 17.70
C ALA A 489 10.67 28.81 17.58
N ALA A 490 11.58 28.48 18.51
CA ALA A 490 12.28 27.19 18.56
C ALA A 490 11.38 25.99 18.93
N ALA A 491 10.25 26.25 19.61
CA ALA A 491 9.24 25.24 19.99
C ALA A 491 8.04 25.16 19.03
N THR A 492 8.12 25.87 17.90
CA THR A 492 7.10 25.81 16.84
C THR A 492 7.70 25.13 15.60
N TRP A 493 6.99 24.14 15.09
CA TRP A 493 7.43 23.27 14.00
C TRP A 493 6.52 23.42 12.79
N LEU A 494 7.12 23.56 11.61
CA LEU A 494 6.43 23.44 10.33
C LEU A 494 6.34 21.95 9.98
N ILE A 495 5.13 21.43 9.83
CA ILE A 495 4.84 20.07 9.38
C ILE A 495 4.67 20.14 7.86
N ALA A 496 5.74 19.89 7.11
CA ALA A 496 5.71 19.98 5.65
C ALA A 496 5.53 18.60 5.01
N PRO A 497 4.57 18.42 4.08
CA PRO A 497 4.38 17.17 3.35
C PRO A 497 5.57 16.83 2.43
N ARG A 498 5.78 15.50 2.18
CA ARG A 498 6.85 14.95 1.34
C ARG A 498 6.36 13.80 0.46
#